data_6a37dc78b30160052e4e3c540857e6ff
#
_entry.id   6a37dc78b30160052e4e3c540857e6ff
#
_cell.length_a   1.000
_cell.length_b   1.000
_cell.length_c   1.000
_cell.angle_alpha   90.00
_cell.angle_beta   90.00
_cell.angle_gamma   90.00
#
_symmetry.space_group_name_H-M   'P 1'
#
loop_
_entity.id
_entity.type
_entity.pdbx_description
1 polymer ?
#
loop_
_entity_poly.entity_id
_entity_poly.type
_entity_poly.pdbx_seq_one_letter_code
_entity_poly.pdbx_strand_id
1 'polypeptide(L)'
;MNEPTFFRQLRVVIFLVIVLISVGTAGYMLLEHWAMHDALFMTVITLSTVGYGEVRALTQPGEVFTMLLIFGGVGVLAYSFSTVTDYIVAGELQGYLRRRRTARKMARMQDHYIVCGFGRVGRQVVEELHANDIRLVVIDIDRALGAELEQLGIPFMAGDPTEDDVLEQAGIERAAGLCSCLPNDATNVFVVLSARKINAALLILSRCNQPENQDKLRIAGADKVINPYVTTGRQMATQLLYPSVMEFLDVVIRRGDLELRLQEIVVGPASLLAGRSLADANVRTETGVNVLVVRRDKRTLDTNPGGEFIIRHADELVCLGTPEQLSRMATLADDGRRRLKLAS
;
A
#
# COMPACT_ATOMS: atom_id res chain seq x y z
N MET A 1 10.55 -3.02 19.76
CA MET A 1 11.21 -3.92 18.77
C MET A 1 11.29 -5.31 19.38
N ASN A 2 10.32 -6.18 19.13
CA ASN A 2 10.44 -7.57 19.56
C ASN A 2 11.42 -8.26 18.60
N GLU A 3 12.57 -8.68 19.13
CA GLU A 3 13.49 -9.54 18.38
C GLU A 3 12.71 -10.76 17.86
N PRO A 4 12.87 -11.13 16.58
CA PRO A 4 12.21 -12.29 16.05
C PRO A 4 12.56 -13.51 16.91
N THR A 5 11.56 -14.30 17.26
CA THR A 5 11.67 -15.50 18.11
C THR A 5 12.82 -16.42 17.71
N PHE A 6 13.15 -16.43 16.42
CA PHE A 6 14.28 -17.14 15.84
C PHE A 6 15.64 -16.76 16.46
N PHE A 7 15.99 -15.47 16.56
CA PHE A 7 17.30 -15.09 17.11
C PHE A 7 17.43 -15.46 18.59
N ARG A 8 16.31 -15.48 19.30
CA ARG A 8 16.29 -15.97 20.70
C ARG A 8 16.52 -17.48 20.75
N GLN A 9 15.84 -18.25 19.90
CA GLN A 9 16.01 -19.70 19.83
C GLN A 9 17.40 -20.08 19.32
N LEU A 10 17.93 -19.40 18.31
CA LEU A 10 19.28 -19.62 17.82
C LEU A 10 20.33 -19.35 18.90
N ARG A 11 20.17 -18.29 19.69
CA ARG A 11 21.04 -18.01 20.84
C ARG A 11 21.00 -19.14 21.87
N VAL A 12 19.82 -19.70 22.12
CA VAL A 12 19.67 -20.85 23.04
C VAL A 12 20.40 -22.08 22.49
N VAL A 13 20.25 -22.40 21.21
CA VAL A 13 20.96 -23.51 20.56
C VAL A 13 22.48 -23.32 20.65
N ILE A 14 23.00 -22.16 20.28
CA ILE A 14 24.43 -21.85 20.36
C ILE A 14 24.92 -21.97 21.81
N PHE A 15 24.18 -21.47 22.77
CA PHE A 15 24.52 -21.58 24.18
C PHE A 15 24.58 -23.02 24.65
N LEU A 16 23.58 -23.86 24.29
CA LEU A 16 23.55 -25.28 24.62
C LEU A 16 24.74 -26.04 24.03
N VAL A 17 25.10 -25.76 22.78
CA VAL A 17 26.27 -26.37 22.13
C VAL A 17 27.55 -25.98 22.83
N ILE A 18 27.74 -24.70 23.18
CA ILE A 18 28.93 -24.22 23.93
C ILE A 18 29.01 -24.89 25.30
N VAL A 19 27.90 -24.95 26.02
CA VAL A 19 27.80 -25.62 27.32
C VAL A 19 28.20 -27.10 27.19
N LEU A 20 27.67 -27.80 26.19
CA LEU A 20 27.91 -29.22 25.98
C LEU A 20 29.40 -29.49 25.64
N ILE A 21 30.00 -28.67 24.79
CA ILE A 21 31.44 -28.74 24.47
C ILE A 21 32.26 -28.48 25.72
N SER A 22 31.91 -27.48 26.51
CA SER A 22 32.65 -27.13 27.74
C SER A 22 32.55 -28.26 28.79
N VAL A 23 31.33 -28.79 28.99
CA VAL A 23 31.10 -29.90 29.93
C VAL A 23 31.81 -31.18 29.46
N GLY A 24 31.73 -31.51 28.16
CA GLY A 24 32.43 -32.67 27.60
C GLY A 24 33.96 -32.57 27.76
N THR A 25 34.53 -31.43 27.41
CA THR A 25 35.96 -31.19 27.54
C THR A 25 36.42 -31.26 29.01
N ALA A 26 35.70 -30.56 29.90
CA ALA A 26 36.02 -30.57 31.32
C ALA A 26 35.86 -31.99 31.93
N GLY A 27 34.84 -32.72 31.51
CA GLY A 27 34.60 -34.10 31.97
C GLY A 27 35.75 -35.03 31.65
N TYR A 28 36.24 -35.04 30.40
CA TYR A 28 37.40 -35.86 30.03
C TYR A 28 38.69 -35.38 30.73
N MET A 29 38.91 -34.09 30.93
CA MET A 29 40.05 -33.58 31.69
C MET A 29 40.05 -34.04 33.16
N LEU A 30 38.85 -34.04 33.78
CA LEU A 30 38.74 -34.41 35.21
C LEU A 30 38.74 -35.93 35.45
N LEU A 31 38.03 -36.69 34.59
CA LEU A 31 37.86 -38.14 34.77
C LEU A 31 39.03 -38.93 34.20
N GLU A 32 39.55 -38.52 33.05
CA GLU A 32 40.61 -39.24 32.36
C GLU A 32 41.98 -38.58 32.46
N HIS A 33 42.07 -37.41 33.11
CA HIS A 33 43.29 -36.63 33.25
C HIS A 33 43.97 -36.30 31.90
N TRP A 34 43.15 -36.13 30.83
CA TRP A 34 43.67 -35.85 29.50
C TRP A 34 44.05 -34.39 29.34
N ALA A 35 44.99 -34.13 28.42
CA ALA A 35 45.30 -32.76 28.03
C ALA A 35 44.09 -32.10 27.36
N MET A 36 43.96 -30.80 27.53
CA MET A 36 42.82 -30.02 26.98
C MET A 36 42.56 -30.27 25.48
N HIS A 37 43.65 -30.43 24.70
CA HIS A 37 43.54 -30.69 23.26
C HIS A 37 42.85 -32.05 22.97
N ASP A 38 43.29 -33.14 23.67
CA ASP A 38 42.73 -34.48 23.47
C ASP A 38 41.28 -34.56 23.95
N ALA A 39 40.98 -33.92 25.11
CA ALA A 39 39.66 -33.84 25.68
C ALA A 39 38.68 -33.06 24.76
N LEU A 40 39.11 -31.92 24.23
CA LEU A 40 38.32 -31.13 23.30
C LEU A 40 38.10 -31.89 21.98
N PHE A 41 39.14 -32.52 21.44
CA PHE A 41 39.02 -33.27 20.20
C PHE A 41 38.04 -34.45 20.36
N MET A 42 38.15 -35.23 21.45
CA MET A 42 37.21 -36.32 21.74
C MET A 42 35.77 -35.82 21.88
N THR A 43 35.59 -34.70 22.59
CA THR A 43 34.26 -34.09 22.75
C THR A 43 33.65 -33.71 21.39
N VAL A 44 34.43 -33.04 20.53
CA VAL A 44 33.96 -32.58 19.22
C VAL A 44 33.61 -33.75 18.30
N ILE A 45 34.47 -34.80 18.21
CA ILE A 45 34.18 -35.96 17.36
C ILE A 45 32.98 -36.79 17.86
N THR A 46 32.74 -36.81 19.17
CA THR A 46 31.61 -37.47 19.80
C THR A 46 30.31 -36.69 19.50
N LEU A 47 30.31 -35.38 19.78
CA LEU A 47 29.14 -34.54 19.54
C LEU A 47 28.81 -34.33 18.07
N SER A 48 29.80 -34.33 17.18
CA SER A 48 29.58 -34.26 15.73
C SER A 48 29.09 -35.57 15.11
N THR A 49 28.96 -36.64 15.91
CA THR A 49 28.57 -37.97 15.47
C THR A 49 29.53 -38.61 14.44
N VAL A 50 30.72 -38.08 14.28
CA VAL A 50 31.75 -38.63 13.34
C VAL A 50 32.35 -39.91 13.82
N GLY A 51 32.71 -40.03 15.13
CA GLY A 51 33.09 -41.26 15.79
C GLY A 51 34.32 -41.96 15.22
N TYR A 52 35.41 -41.26 15.00
CA TYR A 52 36.67 -41.86 14.51
C TYR A 52 37.25 -42.93 15.41
N GLY A 53 36.77 -43.02 16.66
CA GLY A 53 37.27 -43.91 17.68
C GLY A 53 37.76 -43.13 18.92
N GLU A 54 38.27 -43.86 19.91
CA GLU A 54 38.79 -43.29 21.14
C GLU A 54 40.14 -42.63 20.87
N VAL A 55 40.30 -41.41 21.35
CA VAL A 55 41.62 -40.68 21.25
C VAL A 55 42.65 -41.36 22.10
N ARG A 56 42.22 -41.90 23.26
CA ARG A 56 43.00 -42.72 24.20
C ARG A 56 42.02 -43.72 24.84
N ALA A 57 42.52 -44.85 25.35
CA ALA A 57 41.72 -45.81 26.07
C ALA A 57 41.00 -45.15 27.27
N LEU A 58 39.67 -45.37 27.31
CA LEU A 58 38.83 -44.83 28.38
C LEU A 58 38.81 -45.74 29.60
N THR A 59 38.69 -45.14 30.76
CA THR A 59 38.37 -45.86 32.00
C THR A 59 36.86 -46.14 32.07
N GLN A 60 36.41 -47.07 32.96
CA GLN A 60 34.95 -47.32 33.13
C GLN A 60 34.16 -46.05 33.44
N PRO A 61 34.58 -45.11 34.32
CA PRO A 61 33.90 -43.83 34.51
C PRO A 61 33.86 -42.97 33.24
N GLY A 62 34.94 -42.98 32.43
CA GLY A 62 34.99 -42.27 31.17
C GLY A 62 34.03 -42.82 30.12
N GLU A 63 33.89 -44.13 30.04
CA GLU A 63 32.90 -44.77 29.15
C GLU A 63 31.45 -44.36 29.51
N VAL A 64 31.11 -44.41 30.81
CA VAL A 64 29.78 -43.97 31.30
C VAL A 64 29.55 -42.50 31.01
N PHE A 65 30.53 -41.66 31.25
CA PHE A 65 30.45 -40.23 30.92
C PHE A 65 30.23 -39.98 29.41
N THR A 66 30.99 -40.73 28.57
CA THR A 66 30.85 -40.65 27.11
C THR A 66 29.44 -41.07 26.66
N MET A 67 28.85 -42.12 27.24
CA MET A 67 27.46 -42.49 26.96
C MET A 67 26.48 -41.33 27.30
N LEU A 68 26.61 -40.72 28.45
CA LEU A 68 25.78 -39.58 28.86
C LEU A 68 25.98 -38.38 27.91
N LEU A 69 27.21 -38.12 27.50
CA LEU A 69 27.55 -37.05 26.59
C LEU A 69 26.92 -37.29 25.19
N ILE A 70 26.92 -38.55 24.70
CA ILE A 70 26.29 -38.92 23.44
C ILE A 70 24.77 -38.68 23.51
N PHE A 71 24.08 -39.15 24.57
CA PHE A 71 22.62 -38.90 24.71
C PHE A 71 22.29 -37.40 24.78
N GLY A 72 23.09 -36.63 25.54
CA GLY A 72 22.94 -35.17 25.60
C GLY A 72 23.21 -34.51 24.27
N GLY A 73 24.22 -34.95 23.55
CA GLY A 73 24.61 -34.45 22.22
C GLY A 73 23.52 -34.68 21.18
N VAL A 74 23.01 -35.93 21.11
CA VAL A 74 21.91 -36.27 20.20
C VAL A 74 20.64 -35.46 20.49
N GLY A 75 20.31 -35.23 21.77
CA GLY A 75 19.18 -34.40 22.17
C GLY A 75 19.33 -32.95 21.71
N VAL A 76 20.50 -32.34 21.90
CA VAL A 76 20.78 -30.96 21.44
C VAL A 76 20.76 -30.87 19.90
N LEU A 77 21.34 -31.86 19.21
CA LEU A 77 21.31 -31.90 17.73
C LEU A 77 19.88 -32.04 17.19
N ALA A 78 19.07 -32.92 17.74
CA ALA A 78 17.68 -33.11 17.35
C ALA A 78 16.87 -31.81 17.55
N TYR A 79 17.03 -31.16 18.70
CA TYR A 79 16.40 -29.87 18.98
C TYR A 79 16.85 -28.78 18.00
N SER A 80 18.15 -28.72 17.71
CA SER A 80 18.73 -27.75 16.76
C SER A 80 18.17 -27.95 15.35
N PHE A 81 18.09 -29.20 14.89
CA PHE A 81 17.56 -29.54 13.57
C PHE A 81 16.07 -29.20 13.45
N SER A 82 15.27 -29.53 14.47
CA SER A 82 13.85 -29.14 14.52
C SER A 82 13.69 -27.63 14.43
N THR A 83 14.46 -26.87 15.23
CA THR A 83 14.40 -25.41 15.25
C THR A 83 14.74 -24.79 13.88
N VAL A 84 15.76 -25.30 13.20
CA VAL A 84 16.17 -24.81 11.87
C VAL A 84 15.13 -25.19 10.82
N THR A 85 14.62 -26.43 10.88
CA THR A 85 13.59 -26.92 9.94
C THR A 85 12.30 -26.10 10.06
N ASP A 86 11.82 -25.89 11.29
CA ASP A 86 10.63 -25.08 11.53
C ASP A 86 10.78 -23.68 10.96
N TYR A 87 11.96 -23.08 11.07
CA TYR A 87 12.23 -21.74 10.53
C TYR A 87 12.26 -21.71 8.99
N ILE A 88 12.84 -22.73 8.36
CA ILE A 88 12.87 -22.84 6.89
C ILE A 88 11.46 -23.07 6.34
N VAL A 89 10.71 -24.00 6.97
CA VAL A 89 9.33 -24.32 6.55
C VAL A 89 8.37 -23.16 6.78
N ALA A 90 8.52 -22.41 7.87
CA ALA A 90 7.72 -21.23 8.15
C ALA A 90 7.97 -20.07 7.16
N GLY A 91 9.00 -20.13 6.31
CA GLY A 91 9.31 -19.09 5.30
C GLY A 91 9.70 -17.72 5.87
N GLU A 92 9.99 -17.63 7.18
CA GLU A 92 10.28 -16.38 7.87
C GLU A 92 11.49 -15.64 7.30
N LEU A 93 12.49 -16.38 6.80
CA LEU A 93 13.68 -15.79 6.17
C LEU A 93 13.32 -15.03 4.88
N GLN A 94 12.45 -15.63 4.07
CA GLN A 94 11.98 -14.97 2.84
C GLN A 94 11.13 -13.72 3.18
N GLY A 95 10.27 -13.82 4.19
CA GLY A 95 9.48 -12.69 4.68
C GLY A 95 10.34 -11.52 5.18
N TYR A 96 11.43 -11.80 5.91
CA TYR A 96 12.36 -10.76 6.39
C TYR A 96 13.10 -10.05 5.24
N LEU A 97 13.62 -10.79 4.28
CA LEU A 97 14.31 -10.22 3.12
C LEU A 97 13.33 -9.41 2.23
N ARG A 98 12.10 -9.88 2.08
CA ARG A 98 11.03 -9.19 1.35
C ARG A 98 10.67 -7.86 2.03
N ARG A 99 10.45 -7.86 3.35
CA ARG A 99 10.16 -6.62 4.11
C ARG A 99 11.25 -5.57 3.93
N ARG A 100 12.53 -5.96 3.96
CA ARG A 100 13.64 -5.04 3.68
C ARG A 100 13.62 -4.47 2.26
N ARG A 101 13.26 -5.28 1.26
CA ARG A 101 13.13 -4.83 -0.14
C ARG A 101 11.95 -3.86 -0.28
N THR A 102 10.80 -4.19 0.30
CA THR A 102 9.60 -3.34 0.27
C THR A 102 9.85 -2.01 0.99
N ALA A 103 10.45 -2.03 2.17
CA ALA A 103 10.83 -0.81 2.90
C ALA A 103 11.78 0.10 2.08
N ARG A 104 12.79 -0.49 1.39
CA ARG A 104 13.67 0.28 0.50
C ARG A 104 12.94 0.84 -0.73
N LYS A 105 11.97 0.11 -1.27
CA LYS A 105 11.12 0.58 -2.39
C LYS A 105 10.28 1.77 -1.92
N MET A 106 9.61 1.65 -0.78
CA MET A 106 8.79 2.73 -0.20
C MET A 106 9.62 3.97 0.14
N ALA A 107 10.83 3.80 0.72
CA ALA A 107 11.71 4.92 1.05
C ALA A 107 12.13 5.77 -0.16
N ARG A 108 12.02 5.24 -1.39
CA ARG A 108 12.34 5.94 -2.64
C ARG A 108 11.12 6.43 -3.41
N MET A 109 9.90 6.08 -2.96
CA MET A 109 8.66 6.51 -3.62
C MET A 109 8.43 8.00 -3.41
N GLN A 110 7.95 8.64 -4.47
CA GLN A 110 7.53 10.05 -4.47
C GLN A 110 6.21 10.13 -5.25
N ASP A 111 5.39 11.11 -4.93
CA ASP A 111 4.09 11.36 -5.57
C ASP A 111 3.21 10.09 -5.60
N HIS A 112 3.26 9.29 -4.54
CA HIS A 112 2.44 8.09 -4.38
C HIS A 112 1.27 8.35 -3.43
N TYR A 113 0.28 7.46 -3.46
CA TYR A 113 -0.84 7.49 -2.55
C TYR A 113 -0.67 6.48 -1.42
N ILE A 114 -1.13 6.82 -0.22
CA ILE A 114 -1.14 5.92 0.93
C ILE A 114 -2.58 5.54 1.22
N VAL A 115 -2.88 4.24 1.28
CA VAL A 115 -4.20 3.73 1.66
C VAL A 115 -4.09 3.04 3.01
N CYS A 116 -4.76 3.60 4.03
CA CYS A 116 -4.81 3.07 5.38
C CYS A 116 -6.06 2.21 5.57
N GLY A 117 -5.87 0.90 5.74
CA GLY A 117 -6.91 -0.11 5.86
C GLY A 117 -7.27 -0.77 4.53
N PHE A 118 -7.04 -2.09 4.43
CA PHE A 118 -7.36 -2.91 3.26
C PHE A 118 -8.59 -3.79 3.49
N GLY A 119 -9.60 -3.20 4.15
CA GLY A 119 -10.94 -3.79 4.27
C GLY A 119 -11.75 -3.63 2.97
N ARG A 120 -13.07 -3.86 3.02
CA ARG A 120 -13.97 -3.80 1.85
C ARG A 120 -13.86 -2.51 1.02
N VAL A 121 -13.80 -1.36 1.68
CA VAL A 121 -13.70 -0.06 0.99
C VAL A 121 -12.27 0.19 0.51
N GLY A 122 -11.28 -0.04 1.37
CA GLY A 122 -9.88 0.19 1.01
C GLY A 122 -9.42 -0.72 -0.14
N ARG A 123 -9.88 -1.98 -0.18
CA ARG A 123 -9.62 -2.90 -1.30
C ARG A 123 -10.10 -2.30 -2.62
N GLN A 124 -11.34 -1.82 -2.68
CA GLN A 124 -11.88 -1.22 -3.89
C GLN A 124 -11.11 0.05 -4.32
N VAL A 125 -10.69 0.87 -3.34
CA VAL A 125 -9.83 2.05 -3.62
C VAL A 125 -8.49 1.62 -4.21
N VAL A 126 -7.87 0.60 -3.63
CA VAL A 126 -6.58 0.08 -4.09
C VAL A 126 -6.68 -0.52 -5.49
N GLU A 127 -7.70 -1.32 -5.75
CA GLU A 127 -7.96 -1.93 -7.07
C GLU A 127 -8.12 -0.86 -8.15
N GLU A 128 -8.91 0.19 -7.86
CA GLU A 128 -9.15 1.28 -8.82
C GLU A 128 -7.90 2.12 -9.07
N LEU A 129 -7.13 2.45 -8.03
CA LEU A 129 -5.87 3.17 -8.19
C LEU A 129 -4.83 2.33 -8.95
N HIS A 130 -4.77 1.03 -8.67
CA HIS A 130 -3.86 0.11 -9.34
C HIS A 130 -4.22 -0.08 -10.82
N ALA A 131 -5.49 -0.21 -11.15
CA ALA A 131 -5.98 -0.32 -12.53
C ALA A 131 -5.65 0.92 -13.39
N ASN A 132 -5.45 2.07 -12.74
CA ASN A 132 -5.05 3.32 -13.38
C ASN A 132 -3.54 3.59 -13.30
N ASP A 133 -2.71 2.57 -13.02
CA ASP A 133 -1.25 2.66 -12.91
C ASP A 133 -0.75 3.69 -11.88
N ILE A 134 -1.56 4.00 -10.88
CA ILE A 134 -1.20 4.93 -9.81
C ILE A 134 -0.30 4.25 -8.79
N ARG A 135 0.84 4.86 -8.47
CA ARG A 135 1.74 4.37 -7.42
C ARG A 135 1.10 4.51 -6.05
N LEU A 136 1.05 3.42 -5.29
CA LEU A 136 0.43 3.42 -3.98
C LEU A 136 1.16 2.51 -2.99
N VAL A 137 0.92 2.75 -1.70
CA VAL A 137 1.34 1.94 -0.56
C VAL A 137 0.11 1.64 0.27
N VAL A 138 -0.04 0.38 0.70
CA VAL A 138 -1.11 -0.03 1.61
C VAL A 138 -0.57 -0.23 3.01
N ILE A 139 -1.26 0.31 4.02
CA ILE A 139 -0.97 0.10 5.45
C ILE A 139 -2.15 -0.62 6.07
N ASP A 140 -1.90 -1.76 6.74
CA ASP A 140 -2.91 -2.48 7.53
C ASP A 140 -2.24 -3.23 8.68
N ILE A 141 -2.98 -3.43 9.77
CA ILE A 141 -2.50 -4.21 10.92
C ILE A 141 -2.43 -5.71 10.63
N ASP A 142 -3.25 -6.20 9.72
CA ASP A 142 -3.31 -7.61 9.35
C ASP A 142 -2.17 -8.01 8.43
N ARG A 143 -1.18 -8.71 9.00
CA ARG A 143 -0.01 -9.19 8.27
C ARG A 143 -0.33 -10.23 7.18
N ALA A 144 -1.46 -10.92 7.29
CA ALA A 144 -1.85 -11.95 6.32
C ALA A 144 -2.13 -11.37 4.94
N LEU A 145 -2.52 -10.09 4.85
CA LEU A 145 -2.77 -9.36 3.61
C LEU A 145 -1.52 -9.16 2.74
N GLY A 146 -0.34 -9.29 3.35
CA GLY A 146 0.93 -9.06 2.65
C GLY A 146 1.16 -9.99 1.47
N ALA A 147 0.73 -11.24 1.54
CA ALA A 147 0.89 -12.20 0.46
C ALA A 147 0.01 -11.86 -0.76
N GLU A 148 -1.21 -11.42 -0.53
CA GLU A 148 -2.14 -11.00 -1.56
C GLU A 148 -1.65 -9.73 -2.28
N LEU A 149 -1.30 -8.69 -1.52
CA LEU A 149 -0.82 -7.43 -2.08
C LEU A 149 0.50 -7.58 -2.84
N GLU A 150 1.35 -8.51 -2.41
CA GLU A 150 2.58 -8.83 -3.13
C GLU A 150 2.32 -9.48 -4.49
N GLN A 151 1.34 -10.39 -4.59
CA GLN A 151 0.94 -10.97 -5.88
C GLN A 151 0.48 -9.90 -6.87
N LEU A 152 -0.15 -8.85 -6.37
CA LEU A 152 -0.55 -7.67 -7.14
C LEU A 152 0.61 -6.68 -7.41
N GLY A 153 1.80 -6.93 -6.86
CA GLY A 153 2.94 -6.01 -6.98
C GLY A 153 2.83 -4.73 -6.17
N ILE A 154 1.85 -4.64 -5.25
CA ILE A 154 1.54 -3.46 -4.45
C ILE A 154 2.39 -3.47 -3.16
N PRO A 155 3.15 -2.41 -2.87
CA PRO A 155 3.87 -2.26 -1.62
C PRO A 155 2.92 -2.28 -0.42
N PHE A 156 3.22 -3.15 0.55
CA PHE A 156 2.45 -3.33 1.77
C PHE A 156 3.29 -3.10 3.01
N MET A 157 2.74 -2.38 3.97
CA MET A 157 3.31 -2.17 5.30
C MET A 157 2.35 -2.70 6.37
N ALA A 158 2.80 -3.70 7.12
CA ALA A 158 2.08 -4.21 8.28
C ALA A 158 2.35 -3.30 9.49
N GLY A 159 1.36 -2.53 9.91
CA GLY A 159 1.47 -1.61 11.04
C GLY A 159 0.14 -0.92 11.37
N ASP A 160 0.11 -0.24 12.48
CA ASP A 160 -1.04 0.59 12.86
C ASP A 160 -0.88 1.98 12.23
N PRO A 161 -1.79 2.39 11.31
CA PRO A 161 -1.69 3.69 10.65
C PRO A 161 -1.96 4.89 11.57
N THR A 162 -2.33 4.66 12.83
CA THR A 162 -2.43 5.72 13.85
C THR A 162 -1.08 6.11 14.43
N GLU A 163 -0.04 5.30 14.23
CA GLU A 163 1.33 5.57 14.67
C GLU A 163 2.06 6.46 13.66
N ASP A 164 2.61 7.58 14.13
CA ASP A 164 3.35 8.54 13.29
C ASP A 164 4.52 7.84 12.55
N ASP A 165 5.28 6.99 13.26
CA ASP A 165 6.41 6.25 12.70
C ASP A 165 6.02 5.36 11.51
N VAL A 166 4.82 4.79 11.52
CA VAL A 166 4.31 3.95 10.42
C VAL A 166 4.00 4.79 9.20
N LEU A 167 3.39 5.95 9.38
CA LEU A 167 3.10 6.90 8.29
C LEU A 167 4.41 7.47 7.69
N GLU A 168 5.40 7.80 8.53
CA GLU A 168 6.72 8.26 8.08
C GLU A 168 7.45 7.20 7.25
N GLN A 169 7.45 5.95 7.72
CA GLN A 169 8.02 4.82 6.97
C GLN A 169 7.31 4.57 5.64
N ALA A 170 6.02 4.83 5.56
CA ALA A 170 5.27 4.79 4.29
C ALA A 170 5.57 5.97 3.36
N GLY A 171 6.33 6.97 3.83
CA GLY A 171 6.79 8.11 3.03
C GLY A 171 5.75 9.24 2.90
N ILE A 172 4.94 9.47 3.94
CA ILE A 172 3.86 10.47 3.96
C ILE A 172 4.34 11.89 3.61
N GLU A 173 5.58 12.25 3.96
CA GLU A 173 6.16 13.55 3.62
C GLU A 173 6.26 13.78 2.10
N ARG A 174 6.38 12.70 1.33
CA ARG A 174 6.58 12.70 -0.13
C ARG A 174 5.38 12.16 -0.90
N ALA A 175 4.29 11.83 -0.18
CA ALA A 175 3.07 11.31 -0.78
C ALA A 175 2.26 12.43 -1.44
N ALA A 176 1.57 12.10 -2.53
CA ALA A 176 0.60 12.98 -3.18
C ALA A 176 -0.74 13.02 -2.44
N GLY A 177 -1.10 11.94 -1.75
CA GLY A 177 -2.34 11.88 -0.98
C GLY A 177 -2.43 10.66 -0.07
N LEU A 178 -3.38 10.73 0.86
CA LEU A 178 -3.70 9.65 1.79
C LEU A 178 -5.20 9.40 1.80
N CYS A 179 -5.58 8.11 1.77
CA CYS A 179 -6.95 7.66 1.92
C CYS A 179 -7.09 6.80 3.19
N SER A 180 -7.78 7.32 4.20
CA SER A 180 -8.08 6.57 5.43
C SER A 180 -9.40 5.81 5.28
N CYS A 181 -9.31 4.47 5.23
CA CYS A 181 -10.43 3.55 5.01
C CYS A 181 -10.72 2.62 6.19
N LEU A 182 -10.28 2.99 7.40
CA LEU A 182 -10.44 2.16 8.59
C LEU A 182 -11.92 2.01 9.00
N PRO A 183 -12.28 0.91 9.69
CA PRO A 183 -13.66 0.64 10.05
C PRO A 183 -14.20 1.54 11.16
N ASN A 184 -13.35 2.21 11.92
CA ASN A 184 -13.73 3.04 13.05
C ASN A 184 -13.44 4.52 12.76
N ASP A 185 -14.44 5.40 12.94
CA ASP A 185 -14.32 6.83 12.67
C ASP A 185 -13.32 7.53 13.60
N ALA A 186 -13.22 7.13 14.87
CA ALA A 186 -12.25 7.69 15.81
C ALA A 186 -10.83 7.38 15.36
N THR A 187 -10.57 6.17 14.90
CA THR A 187 -9.26 5.77 14.35
C THR A 187 -8.94 6.57 13.08
N ASN A 188 -9.94 6.80 12.21
CA ASN A 188 -9.77 7.66 11.04
C ASN A 188 -9.42 9.11 11.43
N VAL A 189 -10.02 9.66 12.50
CA VAL A 189 -9.66 11.00 13.01
C VAL A 189 -8.19 11.05 13.43
N PHE A 190 -7.69 10.03 14.16
CA PHE A 190 -6.29 9.96 14.56
C PHE A 190 -5.35 9.91 13.35
N VAL A 191 -5.63 9.05 12.36
CA VAL A 191 -4.83 8.97 11.12
C VAL A 191 -4.80 10.33 10.41
N VAL A 192 -5.95 11.01 10.28
CA VAL A 192 -6.04 12.32 9.62
C VAL A 192 -5.24 13.37 10.37
N LEU A 193 -5.32 13.41 11.72
CA LEU A 193 -4.55 14.33 12.55
C LEU A 193 -3.04 14.12 12.40
N SER A 194 -2.57 12.88 12.52
CA SER A 194 -1.16 12.53 12.34
C SER A 194 -0.68 12.87 10.92
N ALA A 195 -1.47 12.50 9.91
CA ALA A 195 -1.15 12.80 8.52
C ALA A 195 -1.00 14.30 8.25
N ARG A 196 -1.95 15.12 8.73
CA ARG A 196 -1.94 16.57 8.56
C ARG A 196 -0.82 17.25 9.33
N LYS A 197 -0.49 16.74 10.54
CA LYS A 197 0.64 17.19 11.34
C LYS A 197 1.98 16.98 10.62
N ILE A 198 2.16 15.79 10.00
CA ILE A 198 3.42 15.43 9.32
C ILE A 198 3.53 16.15 7.97
N ASN A 199 2.45 16.22 7.19
CA ASN A 199 2.43 16.85 5.88
C ASN A 199 1.22 17.78 5.74
N ALA A 200 1.45 19.08 5.92
CA ALA A 200 0.40 20.09 5.88
C ALA A 200 -0.24 20.26 4.48
N ALA A 201 0.45 19.90 3.41
CA ALA A 201 -0.01 20.05 2.02
C ALA A 201 -0.65 18.77 1.44
N LEU A 202 -0.64 17.66 2.19
CA LEU A 202 -1.14 16.38 1.73
C LEU A 202 -2.63 16.42 1.40
N LEU A 203 -3.03 15.85 0.28
CA LEU A 203 -4.45 15.60 0.00
C LEU A 203 -4.94 14.44 0.87
N ILE A 204 -5.86 14.70 1.80
CA ILE A 204 -6.39 13.69 2.73
C ILE A 204 -7.86 13.44 2.45
N LEU A 205 -8.16 12.20 2.07
CA LEU A 205 -9.50 11.69 1.96
C LEU A 205 -9.76 10.72 3.10
N SER A 206 -10.88 10.85 3.80
CA SER A 206 -11.25 9.95 4.89
C SER A 206 -12.63 9.33 4.68
N ARG A 207 -12.70 8.04 4.97
CA ARG A 207 -13.98 7.37 5.16
C ARG A 207 -14.60 7.82 6.46
N CYS A 208 -15.94 7.95 6.45
CA CYS A 208 -16.76 8.17 7.63
C CYS A 208 -17.91 7.17 7.64
N ASN A 209 -18.18 6.51 8.76
CA ASN A 209 -19.30 5.58 8.86
C ASN A 209 -20.57 6.28 9.33
N GLN A 210 -20.45 7.21 10.27
CA GLN A 210 -21.57 7.93 10.86
C GLN A 210 -21.56 9.39 10.40
N PRO A 211 -22.66 9.87 9.78
CA PRO A 211 -22.73 11.23 9.23
C PRO A 211 -22.33 12.32 10.25
N GLU A 212 -22.61 12.12 11.53
CA GLU A 212 -22.32 13.04 12.63
C GLU A 212 -20.82 13.25 12.86
N ASN A 213 -19.99 12.34 12.39
CA ASN A 213 -18.54 12.41 12.52
C ASN A 213 -17.84 13.11 11.35
N GLN A 214 -18.58 13.47 10.29
CA GLN A 214 -17.99 14.13 9.11
C GLN A 214 -17.27 15.42 9.44
N ASP A 215 -17.91 16.27 10.26
CA ASP A 215 -17.32 17.56 10.62
C ASP A 215 -16.08 17.40 11.52
N LYS A 216 -16.06 16.37 12.38
CA LYS A 216 -14.87 16.06 13.19
C LYS A 216 -13.68 15.68 12.31
N LEU A 217 -13.91 14.88 11.26
CA LEU A 217 -12.86 14.51 10.30
C LEU A 217 -12.37 15.70 9.50
N ARG A 218 -13.26 16.63 9.09
CA ARG A 218 -12.86 17.88 8.43
C ARG A 218 -12.05 18.79 9.37
N ILE A 219 -12.48 18.93 10.60
CA ILE A 219 -11.75 19.70 11.62
C ILE A 219 -10.37 19.08 11.89
N ALA A 220 -10.28 17.75 11.90
CA ALA A 220 -9.00 17.04 12.02
C ALA A 220 -8.06 17.27 10.84
N GLY A 221 -8.54 17.80 9.70
CA GLY A 221 -7.72 18.15 8.54
C GLY A 221 -7.98 17.33 7.28
N ALA A 222 -9.07 16.55 7.21
CA ALA A 222 -9.46 15.87 5.98
C ALA A 222 -9.99 16.87 4.94
N ASP A 223 -9.42 16.85 3.73
CA ASP A 223 -9.89 17.68 2.62
C ASP A 223 -11.24 17.20 2.08
N LYS A 224 -11.42 15.86 2.09
CA LYS A 224 -12.68 15.22 1.69
C LYS A 224 -13.05 14.11 2.66
N VAL A 225 -14.36 14.04 2.98
CA VAL A 225 -14.93 13.00 3.83
C VAL A 225 -16.06 12.32 3.08
N ILE A 226 -15.99 11.00 2.96
CA ILE A 226 -16.96 10.19 2.24
C ILE A 226 -17.60 9.18 3.20
N ASN A 227 -18.95 9.19 3.23
CA ASN A 227 -19.70 8.12 3.86
C ASN A 227 -20.15 7.13 2.77
N PRO A 228 -19.53 5.94 2.68
CA PRO A 228 -19.84 4.98 1.62
C PRO A 228 -21.30 4.49 1.67
N TYR A 229 -21.87 4.36 2.87
CA TYR A 229 -23.25 3.90 3.03
C TYR A 229 -24.26 4.91 2.50
N VAL A 230 -24.08 6.19 2.83
CA VAL A 230 -24.96 7.27 2.34
C VAL A 230 -24.77 7.45 0.83
N THR A 231 -23.54 7.43 0.35
CA THR A 231 -23.24 7.58 -1.07
C THR A 231 -23.83 6.44 -1.88
N THR A 232 -23.57 5.19 -1.47
CA THR A 232 -24.10 4.00 -2.15
C THR A 232 -25.62 3.92 -2.04
N GLY A 233 -26.20 4.19 -0.88
CA GLY A 233 -27.65 4.20 -0.69
C GLY A 233 -28.34 5.21 -1.60
N ARG A 234 -27.79 6.43 -1.74
CA ARG A 234 -28.28 7.44 -2.67
C ARG A 234 -28.18 6.97 -4.12
N GLN A 235 -27.04 6.38 -4.50
CA GLN A 235 -26.84 5.85 -5.85
C GLN A 235 -27.84 4.74 -6.18
N MET A 236 -28.08 3.80 -5.26
CA MET A 236 -29.08 2.74 -5.41
C MET A 236 -30.50 3.32 -5.57
N ALA A 237 -30.87 4.30 -4.75
CA ALA A 237 -32.15 4.98 -4.86
C ALA A 237 -32.30 5.70 -6.21
N THR A 238 -31.25 6.39 -6.66
CA THR A 238 -31.23 7.07 -7.98
C THR A 238 -31.41 6.06 -9.13
N GLN A 239 -30.74 4.90 -9.03
CA GLN A 239 -30.87 3.81 -10.01
C GLN A 239 -32.32 3.29 -10.10
N LEU A 240 -33.02 3.19 -8.96
CA LEU A 240 -34.39 2.77 -8.91
C LEU A 240 -35.38 3.85 -9.46
N LEU A 241 -35.08 5.11 -9.15
CA LEU A 241 -35.96 6.23 -9.58
C LEU A 241 -35.75 6.63 -11.04
N TYR A 242 -34.53 6.54 -11.53
CA TYR A 242 -34.13 7.05 -12.86
C TYR A 242 -33.22 6.05 -13.60
N PRO A 243 -33.69 4.81 -13.87
CA PRO A 243 -32.85 3.75 -14.44
C PRO A 243 -32.23 4.15 -15.79
N SER A 244 -33.03 4.71 -16.70
CA SER A 244 -32.53 5.10 -18.02
C SER A 244 -31.52 6.24 -17.99
N VAL A 245 -31.62 7.16 -17.02
CA VAL A 245 -30.66 8.25 -16.84
C VAL A 245 -29.34 7.70 -16.33
N MET A 246 -29.39 6.77 -15.38
CA MET A 246 -28.18 6.14 -14.81
C MET A 246 -27.52 5.24 -15.84
N GLU A 247 -28.26 4.48 -16.64
CA GLU A 247 -27.73 3.70 -17.74
C GLU A 247 -27.00 4.59 -18.75
N PHE A 248 -27.59 5.73 -19.12
CA PHE A 248 -26.95 6.72 -19.99
C PHE A 248 -25.64 7.28 -19.36
N LEU A 249 -25.67 7.65 -18.09
CA LEU A 249 -24.49 8.17 -17.40
C LEU A 249 -23.38 7.11 -17.26
N ASP A 250 -23.72 5.86 -16.95
CA ASP A 250 -22.76 4.76 -16.88
C ASP A 250 -22.10 4.49 -18.24
N VAL A 251 -22.88 4.59 -19.32
CA VAL A 251 -22.40 4.50 -20.70
C VAL A 251 -21.41 5.63 -21.02
N VAL A 252 -21.75 6.86 -20.64
CA VAL A 252 -20.95 8.06 -20.92
C VAL A 252 -19.67 8.14 -20.07
N ILE A 253 -19.73 7.66 -18.81
CA ILE A 253 -18.60 7.83 -17.86
C ILE A 253 -17.65 6.62 -17.85
N ARG A 254 -18.15 5.38 -17.96
CA ARG A 254 -17.37 4.16 -17.68
C ARG A 254 -16.90 3.36 -18.88
N ARG A 255 -17.55 3.45 -20.04
CA ARG A 255 -17.16 2.68 -21.21
C ARG A 255 -16.41 3.55 -22.21
N GLY A 256 -15.07 3.47 -22.14
CA GLY A 256 -14.18 4.12 -23.09
C GLY A 256 -14.37 3.72 -24.57
N ASP A 257 -15.20 2.73 -24.84
CA ASP A 257 -15.53 2.23 -26.19
C ASP A 257 -16.77 2.85 -26.81
N LEU A 258 -17.43 3.79 -26.13
CA LEU A 258 -18.62 4.45 -26.66
C LEU A 258 -18.32 5.79 -27.29
N GLU A 259 -19.08 6.08 -28.33
CA GLU A 259 -18.96 7.26 -29.19
C GLU A 259 -19.10 8.60 -28.46
N LEU A 260 -19.52 8.65 -27.18
CA LEU A 260 -19.74 9.90 -26.45
C LEU A 260 -18.95 9.97 -25.14
N ARG A 261 -18.31 11.11 -24.90
CA ARG A 261 -17.55 11.44 -23.66
C ARG A 261 -17.93 12.81 -23.13
N LEU A 262 -17.85 12.95 -21.81
CA LEU A 262 -17.87 14.25 -21.14
C LEU A 262 -16.44 14.75 -20.97
N GLN A 263 -16.16 15.98 -21.38
CA GLN A 263 -14.85 16.60 -21.23
C GLN A 263 -15.00 18.07 -20.81
N GLU A 264 -14.15 18.49 -19.87
CA GLU A 264 -13.98 19.91 -19.55
C GLU A 264 -12.95 20.52 -20.51
N ILE A 265 -13.35 21.65 -21.15
CA ILE A 265 -12.52 22.39 -22.09
C ILE A 265 -12.43 23.82 -21.61
N VAL A 266 -11.23 24.30 -21.35
CA VAL A 266 -10.98 25.68 -20.91
C VAL A 266 -10.75 26.56 -22.13
N VAL A 267 -11.43 27.70 -22.18
CA VAL A 267 -11.29 28.69 -23.26
C VAL A 267 -10.02 29.50 -23.09
N GLY A 268 -9.09 29.34 -24.03
CA GLY A 268 -7.82 30.03 -24.05
C GLY A 268 -7.93 31.54 -24.31
N PRO A 269 -6.90 32.34 -24.02
CA PRO A 269 -6.93 33.79 -24.17
C PRO A 269 -7.03 34.26 -25.63
N ALA A 270 -6.54 33.46 -26.58
CA ALA A 270 -6.61 33.75 -28.02
C ALA A 270 -7.59 32.86 -28.78
N SER A 271 -8.47 32.17 -28.04
CA SER A 271 -9.49 31.27 -28.61
C SER A 271 -10.43 32.01 -29.57
N LEU A 272 -10.76 31.36 -30.68
CA LEU A 272 -11.75 31.83 -31.64
C LEU A 272 -13.17 31.89 -31.06
N LEU A 273 -13.40 31.27 -29.92
CA LEU A 273 -14.68 31.24 -29.21
C LEU A 273 -14.85 32.45 -28.28
N ALA A 274 -13.77 33.05 -27.80
CA ALA A 274 -13.86 34.13 -26.85
C ALA A 274 -14.50 35.39 -27.43
N GLY A 275 -15.51 35.95 -26.73
CA GLY A 275 -16.28 37.11 -27.15
C GLY A 275 -17.42 36.86 -28.09
N ARG A 276 -17.66 35.58 -28.52
CA ARG A 276 -18.77 35.18 -29.37
C ARG A 276 -19.86 34.48 -28.56
N SER A 277 -21.10 34.57 -29.03
CA SER A 277 -22.15 33.74 -28.48
C SER A 277 -21.98 32.26 -28.90
N LEU A 278 -22.59 31.32 -28.17
CA LEU A 278 -22.58 29.91 -28.56
C LEU A 278 -23.20 29.71 -29.96
N ALA A 279 -24.23 30.48 -30.29
CA ALA A 279 -24.89 30.48 -31.61
C ALA A 279 -23.96 31.03 -32.70
N ASP A 280 -23.33 32.22 -32.48
CA ASP A 280 -22.43 32.84 -33.47
C ASP A 280 -21.15 32.04 -33.68
N ALA A 281 -20.69 31.37 -32.65
CA ALA A 281 -19.55 30.46 -32.74
C ALA A 281 -19.88 29.15 -33.46
N ASN A 282 -21.15 28.89 -33.73
CA ASN A 282 -21.64 27.66 -34.39
C ASN A 282 -21.07 26.39 -33.81
N VAL A 283 -20.82 26.36 -32.46
CA VAL A 283 -20.13 25.29 -31.78
C VAL A 283 -20.66 23.91 -32.15
N ARG A 284 -21.99 23.76 -32.12
CA ARG A 284 -22.62 22.49 -32.41
C ARG A 284 -22.46 22.07 -33.90
N THR A 285 -22.53 23.02 -34.81
CA THR A 285 -22.45 22.75 -36.26
C THR A 285 -20.99 22.46 -36.66
N GLU A 286 -20.04 23.22 -36.12
CA GLU A 286 -18.62 23.10 -36.48
C GLU A 286 -17.94 21.90 -35.81
N THR A 287 -18.34 21.57 -34.58
CA THR A 287 -17.65 20.52 -33.79
C THR A 287 -18.49 19.28 -33.60
N GLY A 288 -19.83 19.39 -33.64
CA GLY A 288 -20.76 18.34 -33.27
C GLY A 288 -20.97 18.19 -31.76
N VAL A 289 -20.34 19.03 -30.94
CA VAL A 289 -20.35 18.96 -29.48
C VAL A 289 -21.55 19.65 -28.89
N ASN A 290 -22.17 19.07 -27.86
CA ASN A 290 -23.12 19.75 -27.01
C ASN A 290 -22.44 20.36 -25.78
N VAL A 291 -22.56 21.66 -25.58
CA VAL A 291 -22.12 22.33 -24.33
C VAL A 291 -23.24 22.22 -23.32
N LEU A 292 -23.02 21.47 -22.25
CA LEU A 292 -24.00 21.18 -21.21
C LEU A 292 -23.96 22.21 -20.08
N VAL A 293 -22.75 22.66 -19.75
CA VAL A 293 -22.50 23.56 -18.61
C VAL A 293 -21.38 24.52 -18.97
N VAL A 294 -21.50 25.76 -18.55
CA VAL A 294 -20.40 26.73 -18.54
C VAL A 294 -20.12 27.15 -17.10
N ARG A 295 -18.87 26.98 -16.67
CA ARG A 295 -18.40 27.45 -15.37
C ARG A 295 -17.54 28.69 -15.54
N ARG A 296 -17.89 29.76 -14.82
CA ARG A 296 -17.17 31.02 -14.80
C ARG A 296 -16.74 31.34 -13.36
N ASP A 297 -15.46 31.70 -13.16
CA ASP A 297 -14.91 32.16 -11.88
C ASP A 297 -15.15 31.22 -10.68
N LYS A 298 -15.17 29.89 -10.89
CA LYS A 298 -15.43 28.85 -9.88
C LYS A 298 -16.74 29.01 -9.06
N ARG A 299 -17.51 30.06 -9.29
CA ARG A 299 -18.72 30.42 -8.53
C ARG A 299 -19.99 30.43 -9.36
N THR A 300 -19.89 30.76 -10.64
CA THR A 300 -21.06 30.86 -11.53
C THR A 300 -21.10 29.63 -12.40
N LEU A 301 -22.17 28.86 -12.26
CA LEU A 301 -22.44 27.65 -13.04
C LEU A 301 -23.71 27.89 -13.85
N ASP A 302 -23.58 28.02 -15.18
CA ASP A 302 -24.72 28.04 -16.08
C ASP A 302 -24.96 26.65 -16.65
N THR A 303 -26.07 26.03 -16.25
CA THR A 303 -26.47 24.71 -16.69
C THR A 303 -27.46 24.84 -17.86
N ASN A 304 -27.12 24.30 -19.01
CA ASN A 304 -27.85 24.40 -20.25
C ASN A 304 -27.83 25.83 -20.86
N PRO A 305 -26.63 26.39 -21.15
CA PRO A 305 -26.48 27.74 -21.68
C PRO A 305 -27.21 27.89 -23.03
N GLY A 306 -28.01 28.95 -23.17
CA GLY A 306 -28.70 29.29 -24.40
C GLY A 306 -27.74 29.69 -25.53
N GLY A 307 -28.26 29.75 -26.76
CA GLY A 307 -27.45 30.15 -27.93
C GLY A 307 -26.84 31.56 -27.80
N GLU A 308 -27.50 32.47 -27.07
CA GLU A 308 -27.06 33.84 -26.79
C GLU A 308 -25.98 33.93 -25.72
N PHE A 309 -25.60 32.86 -25.06
CA PHE A 309 -24.57 32.86 -24.04
C PHE A 309 -23.22 33.26 -24.64
N ILE A 310 -22.63 34.35 -24.13
CA ILE A 310 -21.33 34.85 -24.59
C ILE A 310 -20.21 34.13 -23.87
N ILE A 311 -19.39 33.39 -24.62
CA ILE A 311 -18.21 32.68 -24.15
C ILE A 311 -17.11 33.70 -23.83
N ARG A 312 -16.42 33.55 -22.69
CA ARG A 312 -15.30 34.39 -22.31
C ARG A 312 -14.03 33.58 -22.12
N HIS A 313 -12.90 34.27 -22.18
CA HIS A 313 -11.62 33.67 -21.76
C HIS A 313 -11.70 33.12 -20.34
N ALA A 314 -11.06 31.98 -20.10
CA ALA A 314 -11.06 31.23 -18.86
C ALA A 314 -12.43 30.60 -18.47
N ASP A 315 -13.47 30.69 -19.30
CA ASP A 315 -14.65 29.87 -19.10
C ASP A 315 -14.30 28.37 -19.25
N GLU A 316 -14.81 27.55 -18.35
CA GLU A 316 -14.70 26.09 -18.40
C GLU A 316 -16.00 25.52 -18.98
N LEU A 317 -15.89 24.92 -20.15
CA LEU A 317 -17.03 24.35 -20.88
C LEU A 317 -17.11 22.85 -20.63
N VAL A 318 -18.19 22.34 -20.05
CA VAL A 318 -18.45 20.90 -19.93
C VAL A 318 -19.16 20.47 -21.20
N CYS A 319 -18.47 19.69 -22.01
CA CYS A 319 -18.85 19.30 -23.34
C CYS A 319 -19.16 17.81 -23.42
N LEU A 320 -20.21 17.45 -24.17
CA LEU A 320 -20.58 16.08 -24.51
C LEU A 320 -20.40 15.86 -26.02
N GLY A 321 -19.60 14.87 -26.40
CA GLY A 321 -19.35 14.54 -27.80
C GLY A 321 -18.48 13.30 -27.97
N THR A 322 -18.25 12.88 -29.24
CA THR A 322 -17.28 11.82 -29.54
C THR A 322 -15.85 12.34 -29.33
N PRO A 323 -14.83 11.45 -29.19
CA PRO A 323 -13.43 11.87 -29.07
C PRO A 323 -13.00 12.83 -30.19
N GLU A 324 -13.43 12.60 -31.41
CA GLU A 324 -13.10 13.45 -32.58
C GLU A 324 -13.79 14.82 -32.48
N GLN A 325 -15.05 14.84 -32.02
CA GLN A 325 -15.80 16.08 -31.80
C GLN A 325 -15.17 16.91 -30.69
N LEU A 326 -14.83 16.28 -29.58
CA LEU A 326 -14.17 16.93 -28.45
C LEU A 326 -12.77 17.45 -28.81
N SER A 327 -12.02 16.72 -29.62
CA SER A 327 -10.73 17.16 -30.15
C SER A 327 -10.86 18.42 -31.03
N ARG A 328 -11.88 18.46 -31.89
CA ARG A 328 -12.19 19.65 -32.69
C ARG A 328 -12.56 20.83 -31.80
N MET A 329 -13.39 20.62 -30.81
CA MET A 329 -13.78 21.64 -29.86
C MET A 329 -12.58 22.16 -29.05
N ALA A 330 -11.70 21.29 -28.58
CA ALA A 330 -10.49 21.67 -27.90
C ALA A 330 -9.57 22.53 -28.77
N THR A 331 -9.48 22.21 -30.08
CA THR A 331 -8.72 23.00 -31.05
C THR A 331 -9.29 24.41 -31.23
N LEU A 332 -10.61 24.55 -31.25
CA LEU A 332 -11.26 25.88 -31.35
C LEU A 332 -11.15 26.69 -30.05
N ALA A 333 -11.10 26.00 -28.91
CA ALA A 333 -10.97 26.61 -27.60
C ALA A 333 -9.51 26.95 -27.24
N ASP A 334 -8.52 26.35 -27.91
CA ASP A 334 -7.11 26.55 -27.65
C ASP A 334 -6.56 27.71 -28.48
N ASP A 335 -5.57 28.41 -27.91
CA ASP A 335 -4.82 29.47 -28.60
C ASP A 335 -3.61 28.95 -29.43
N GLY A 336 -3.54 27.62 -29.66
CA GLY A 336 -2.46 26.98 -30.38
C GLY A 336 -1.15 26.76 -29.59
N ARG A 337 -1.13 27.03 -28.29
CA ARG A 337 0.08 26.94 -27.43
C ARG A 337 0.16 25.73 -26.51
N ARG A 338 -0.87 24.92 -26.38
CA ARG A 338 -0.83 23.67 -25.58
C ARG A 338 -1.14 22.45 -26.41
N ARG A 339 -0.10 21.73 -26.82
CA ARG A 339 -0.26 20.33 -27.20
C ARG A 339 -0.78 19.57 -25.96
N LEU A 340 -1.98 19.04 -26.10
CA LEU A 340 -2.57 18.08 -25.15
C LEU A 340 -1.57 16.98 -24.83
N LYS A 341 -1.22 16.83 -23.56
CA LYS A 341 -0.83 15.53 -23.02
C LYS A 341 -2.11 14.67 -23.01
N LEU A 342 -2.38 14.02 -24.10
CA LEU A 342 -3.24 12.86 -24.12
C LEU A 342 -2.51 11.80 -23.28
N ALA A 343 -3.09 11.44 -22.12
CA ALA A 343 -2.73 10.23 -21.42
C ALA A 343 -3.06 9.07 -22.36
N SER A 344 -2.00 8.44 -22.86
CA SER A 344 -2.01 7.14 -23.50
C SER A 344 -2.17 6.06 -22.45
#